data_10b9ae6ba49f71af25e23dca39c892de
#
_entry.id   10b9ae6ba49f71af25e23dca39c892de
#
_cell.length_a   1.000
_cell.length_b   1.000
_cell.length_c   1.000
_cell.angle_alpha   90.00
_cell.angle_beta   90.00
_cell.angle_gamma   90.00
#
_symmetry.space_group_name_H-M   'P 1'
#
loop_
_entity.id
_entity.type
_entity.pdbx_description
1 polymer ?
#
loop_
_entity_poly.entity_id
_entity_poly.type
_entity_poly.pdbx_seq_one_letter_code
_entity_poly.pdbx_strand_id
1 'polypeptide(L)'
;EEAELSSCTGLFNDTVETPDDYDERFAAWRRRDLPMICANPDIVVERGDRFVWCAGSLAERYKALGGTSFVAGKPNPPIYEAALKKAAAILGSPIGKEQVVAIGDGAPTDLRGACEQALDVLFVTGGIHSASFGPTEAPEAAAVHRFLAEKELGARAFIPHLAW
;
A
#
# COMPACT_ATOMS: atom_id res chain seq x y z
N GLU A 1 23.91 9.23 14.40
CA GLU A 1 25.21 9.00 13.73
C GLU A 1 25.52 7.51 13.48
N GLU A 2 24.85 6.60 14.17
CA GLU A 2 25.07 5.13 14.09
C GLU A 2 23.94 4.40 13.30
N ALA A 3 22.99 5.12 12.73
CA ALA A 3 21.90 4.49 11.99
C ALA A 3 22.42 3.73 10.76
N GLU A 4 21.96 2.49 10.58
CA GLU A 4 22.25 1.63 9.43
C GLU A 4 21.18 1.70 8.35
N LEU A 5 20.01 2.23 8.68
CA LEU A 5 18.88 2.43 7.76
C LEU A 5 18.00 3.61 8.22
N SER A 6 17.19 4.13 7.30
CA SER A 6 16.12 5.09 7.59
C SER A 6 14.77 4.47 7.35
N SER A 7 13.82 4.66 8.26
CA SER A 7 12.40 4.30 8.05
C SER A 7 11.61 5.56 7.72
N CYS A 8 10.95 5.56 6.57
CA CYS A 8 10.15 6.68 6.08
C CYS A 8 8.67 6.31 6.08
N THR A 9 7.87 7.01 6.86
CA THR A 9 6.40 6.86 6.94
C THR A 9 5.65 8.03 6.33
N GLY A 10 6.34 9.13 6.01
CA GLY A 10 5.78 10.36 5.44
C GLY A 10 6.70 11.55 5.67
N LEU A 11 6.23 12.72 5.25
CA LEU A 11 6.86 14.00 5.54
C LEU A 11 6.69 14.35 7.03
N PHE A 12 7.57 15.16 7.55
CA PHE A 12 7.50 15.60 8.94
C PHE A 12 6.30 16.53 9.16
N ASN A 13 6.07 17.45 8.22
CA ASN A 13 4.88 18.30 8.17
C ASN A 13 4.31 18.30 6.75
N ASP A 14 3.40 17.36 6.49
CA ASP A 14 2.79 17.13 5.17
C ASP A 14 1.84 18.25 4.70
N THR A 15 1.61 19.27 5.54
CA THR A 15 0.76 20.43 5.18
C THR A 15 1.52 21.54 4.49
N VAL A 16 2.85 21.59 4.62
CA VAL A 16 3.69 22.67 4.12
C VAL A 16 4.96 22.21 3.41
N GLU A 17 5.44 21.00 3.72
CA GLU A 17 6.66 20.46 3.13
C GLU A 17 6.40 19.78 1.80
N THR A 18 7.43 19.76 0.98
CA THR A 18 7.50 19.03 -0.30
C THR A 18 8.67 18.04 -0.26
N PRO A 19 8.73 17.07 -1.16
CA PRO A 19 9.87 16.16 -1.24
C PRO A 19 11.21 16.85 -1.46
N ASP A 20 11.23 18.03 -2.10
CA ASP A 20 12.46 18.79 -2.39
C ASP A 20 13.10 19.37 -1.13
N ASP A 21 12.31 19.63 -0.09
CA ASP A 21 12.80 20.15 1.19
C ASP A 21 13.73 19.16 1.92
N TYR A 22 13.77 17.90 1.45
CA TYR A 22 14.59 16.83 2.02
C TYR A 22 15.92 16.61 1.30
N ASP A 23 16.23 17.36 0.25
CA ASP A 23 17.41 17.14 -0.60
C ASP A 23 18.74 17.15 0.15
N GLU A 24 18.94 18.12 1.05
CA GLU A 24 20.15 18.18 1.87
C GLU A 24 20.29 16.96 2.79
N ARG A 25 19.19 16.53 3.40
CA ARG A 25 19.13 15.33 4.24
C ARG A 25 19.43 14.07 3.42
N PHE A 26 18.83 13.95 2.24
CA PHE A 26 19.07 12.83 1.32
C PHE A 26 20.50 12.80 0.80
N ALA A 27 21.09 13.96 0.51
CA ALA A 27 22.50 14.04 0.16
C ALA A 27 23.41 13.57 1.31
N ALA A 28 23.06 13.88 2.55
CA ALA A 28 23.81 13.38 3.72
C ALA A 28 23.65 11.87 3.91
N TRP A 29 22.46 11.31 3.70
CA TRP A 29 22.21 9.88 3.77
C TRP A 29 22.94 9.13 2.66
N ARG A 30 22.91 9.65 1.44
CA ARG A 30 23.61 9.07 0.30
C ARG A 30 25.14 8.98 0.51
N ARG A 31 25.76 9.99 1.13
CA ARG A 31 27.20 9.95 1.46
C ARG A 31 27.58 8.82 2.40
N ARG A 32 26.59 8.24 3.09
CA ARG A 32 26.75 7.12 4.03
C ARG A 32 26.19 5.82 3.46
N ASP A 33 25.75 5.82 2.21
CA ASP A 33 25.03 4.70 1.59
C ASP A 33 23.86 4.18 2.44
N LEU A 34 23.18 5.10 3.15
CA LEU A 34 22.12 4.75 4.09
C LEU A 34 20.86 4.34 3.32
N PRO A 35 20.38 3.06 3.39
CA PRO A 35 19.16 2.67 2.72
C PRO A 35 17.93 3.24 3.42
N MET A 36 16.89 3.55 2.62
CA MET A 36 15.57 3.95 3.10
C MET A 36 14.58 2.79 2.97
N ILE A 37 13.83 2.52 4.02
CA ILE A 37 12.64 1.66 3.97
C ILE A 37 11.41 2.58 3.95
N CYS A 38 10.70 2.59 2.83
CA CYS A 38 9.44 3.30 2.66
C CYS A 38 8.28 2.41 3.09
N ALA A 39 7.57 2.80 4.15
CA ALA A 39 6.46 2.04 4.70
C ALA A 39 5.12 2.28 3.98
N ASN A 40 4.98 3.42 3.27
CA ASN A 40 3.79 3.78 2.50
C ASN A 40 4.19 4.16 1.07
N PRO A 41 3.82 3.37 0.05
CA PRO A 41 4.22 3.62 -1.34
C PRO A 41 3.47 4.78 -2.01
N ASP A 42 2.41 5.29 -1.40
CA ASP A 42 1.63 6.38 -1.99
C ASP A 42 2.52 7.60 -2.23
N ILE A 43 2.39 8.19 -3.40
CA ILE A 43 3.09 9.44 -3.76
C ILE A 43 2.33 10.62 -3.20
N VAL A 44 1.03 10.63 -3.45
CA VAL A 44 0.11 11.70 -3.06
C VAL A 44 -1.21 11.06 -2.67
N VAL A 45 -1.86 11.60 -1.65
CA VAL A 45 -3.24 11.24 -1.28
C VAL A 45 -4.10 12.49 -1.24
N GLU A 46 -5.38 12.31 -1.50
CA GLU A 46 -6.38 13.36 -1.32
C GLU A 46 -6.80 13.41 0.15
N ARG A 47 -6.77 14.60 0.73
CA ARG A 47 -7.22 14.85 2.10
C ARG A 47 -8.12 16.09 2.12
N GLY A 48 -9.43 15.86 2.06
CA GLY A 48 -10.40 16.93 1.82
C GLY A 48 -10.18 17.54 0.43
N ASP A 49 -10.00 18.85 0.36
CA ASP A 49 -9.79 19.59 -0.90
C ASP A 49 -8.31 19.74 -1.29
N ARG A 50 -7.39 18.97 -0.68
CA ARG A 50 -5.95 19.09 -0.89
C ARG A 50 -5.32 17.75 -1.25
N PHE A 51 -4.31 17.84 -2.13
CA PHE A 51 -3.36 16.75 -2.32
C PHE A 51 -2.21 16.90 -1.32
N VAL A 52 -1.85 15.79 -0.68
CA VAL A 52 -0.83 15.73 0.36
C VAL A 52 0.23 14.72 -0.04
N TRP A 53 1.50 15.13 0.03
CA TRP A 53 2.61 14.24 -0.26
C TRP A 53 2.74 13.13 0.78
N CYS A 54 3.07 11.93 0.32
CA CYS A 54 3.27 10.76 1.16
C CYS A 54 4.71 10.23 1.11
N ALA A 55 5.00 9.19 1.88
CA ALA A 55 6.36 8.63 1.97
C ALA A 55 6.90 8.13 0.63
N GLY A 56 6.03 7.66 -0.27
CA GLY A 56 6.41 7.24 -1.61
C GLY A 56 7.10 8.35 -2.41
N SER A 57 6.64 9.60 -2.28
CA SER A 57 7.27 10.75 -2.94
C SER A 57 8.69 10.99 -2.43
N LEU A 58 8.93 10.84 -1.13
CA LEU A 58 10.26 10.93 -0.53
C LEU A 58 11.17 9.79 -1.00
N ALA A 59 10.63 8.58 -1.11
CA ALA A 59 11.36 7.42 -1.62
C ALA A 59 11.79 7.61 -3.08
N GLU A 60 10.89 8.10 -3.93
CA GLU A 60 11.19 8.41 -5.34
C GLU A 60 12.22 9.55 -5.44
N ARG A 61 12.08 10.61 -4.64
CA ARG A 61 13.06 11.70 -4.59
C ARG A 61 14.45 11.19 -4.17
N TYR A 62 14.52 10.36 -3.13
CA TYR A 62 15.77 9.78 -2.67
C TYR A 62 16.43 8.91 -3.75
N LYS A 63 15.66 8.07 -4.45
CA LYS A 63 16.15 7.29 -5.62
C LYS A 63 16.66 8.20 -6.74
N ALA A 64 15.92 9.25 -7.08
CA ALA A 64 16.33 10.20 -8.12
C ALA A 64 17.68 10.88 -7.81
N LEU A 65 17.99 11.10 -6.53
CA LEU A 65 19.27 11.59 -6.05
C LEU A 65 20.36 10.49 -5.93
N GLY A 66 20.06 9.27 -6.36
CA GLY A 66 20.97 8.13 -6.36
C GLY A 66 21.04 7.36 -5.03
N GLY A 67 20.08 7.55 -4.15
CA GLY A 67 19.93 6.75 -2.92
C GLY A 67 19.24 5.41 -3.16
N THR A 68 19.37 4.50 -2.20
CA THR A 68 18.71 3.19 -2.22
C THR A 68 17.44 3.25 -1.37
N SER A 69 16.28 2.92 -1.97
CA SER A 69 15.02 2.85 -1.25
C SER A 69 14.29 1.54 -1.53
N PHE A 70 13.78 0.92 -0.47
CA PHE A 70 12.96 -0.29 -0.49
C PHE A 70 11.55 0.06 -0.04
N VAL A 71 10.54 -0.37 -0.79
CA VAL A 71 9.14 -0.16 -0.44
C VAL A 71 8.60 -1.42 0.24
N ALA A 72 8.12 -1.28 1.48
CA ALA A 72 7.62 -2.39 2.29
C ALA A 72 6.09 -2.48 2.33
N GLY A 73 5.37 -1.39 2.03
CA GLY A 73 3.90 -1.35 2.02
C GLY A 73 3.25 -2.11 0.85
N LYS A 74 1.93 -2.32 0.93
CA LYS A 74 1.13 -2.92 -0.16
C LYS A 74 1.33 -2.13 -1.48
N PRO A 75 1.43 -2.80 -2.64
CA PRO A 75 1.23 -4.23 -2.91
C PRO A 75 2.47 -5.13 -2.71
N ASN A 76 3.57 -4.61 -2.18
CA ASN A 76 4.86 -5.29 -2.18
C ASN A 76 4.89 -6.49 -1.20
N PRO A 77 5.66 -7.56 -1.53
CA PRO A 77 5.69 -8.82 -0.78
C PRO A 77 6.03 -8.71 0.72
N PRO A 78 6.95 -7.83 1.19
CA PRO A 78 7.40 -7.85 2.56
C PRO A 78 6.31 -7.74 3.63
N ILE A 79 5.24 -6.95 3.35
CA ILE A 79 4.14 -6.81 4.30
C ILE A 79 3.31 -8.09 4.42
N TYR A 80 3.11 -8.81 3.32
CA TYR A 80 2.37 -10.08 3.29
C TYR A 80 3.16 -11.18 3.99
N GLU A 81 4.46 -11.27 3.72
CA GLU A 81 5.36 -12.23 4.39
C GLU A 81 5.38 -12.02 5.90
N ALA A 82 5.50 -10.76 6.35
CA ALA A 82 5.46 -10.41 7.76
C ALA A 82 4.10 -10.75 8.40
N ALA A 83 2.99 -10.49 7.71
CA ALA A 83 1.64 -10.81 8.18
C ALA A 83 1.43 -12.33 8.33
N LEU A 84 1.81 -13.10 7.31
CA LEU A 84 1.69 -14.56 7.33
C LEU A 84 2.57 -15.19 8.43
N LYS A 85 3.81 -14.70 8.58
CA LYS A 85 4.71 -15.13 9.65
C LYS A 85 4.12 -14.85 11.05
N LYS A 86 3.53 -13.66 11.22
CA LYS A 86 2.89 -13.29 12.48
C LYS A 86 1.65 -14.12 12.75
N ALA A 87 0.81 -14.38 11.75
CA ALA A 87 -0.36 -15.23 11.88
C ALA A 87 0.03 -16.66 12.27
N ALA A 88 1.01 -17.25 11.60
CA ALA A 88 1.53 -18.58 11.94
C ALA A 88 2.07 -18.65 13.38
N ALA A 89 2.76 -17.60 13.85
CA ALA A 89 3.26 -17.55 15.22
C ALA A 89 2.12 -17.46 16.26
N ILE A 90 1.04 -16.73 15.95
CA ILE A 90 -0.14 -16.64 16.85
C ILE A 90 -0.89 -17.97 16.90
N LEU A 91 -1.04 -18.66 15.76
CA LEU A 91 -1.73 -19.93 15.66
C LEU A 91 -0.89 -21.12 16.20
N GLY A 92 0.41 -20.92 16.38
CA GLY A 92 1.34 -21.97 16.80
C GLY A 92 1.60 -23.04 15.73
N SER A 93 1.21 -22.79 14.48
CA SER A 93 1.38 -23.73 13.34
C SER A 93 1.54 -22.96 12.03
N PRO A 94 2.17 -23.58 11.01
CA PRO A 94 2.22 -23.01 9.66
C PRO A 94 0.81 -22.76 9.13
N ILE A 95 0.64 -21.67 8.39
CA ILE A 95 -0.61 -21.30 7.72
C ILE A 95 -0.42 -21.34 6.21
N GLY A 96 -1.30 -22.05 5.50
CA GLY A 96 -1.34 -22.06 4.05
C GLY A 96 -2.05 -20.82 3.50
N LYS A 97 -1.66 -20.38 2.30
CA LYS A 97 -2.28 -19.21 1.65
C LYS A 97 -3.79 -19.42 1.40
N GLU A 98 -4.21 -20.64 1.19
CA GLU A 98 -5.62 -21.04 1.02
C GLU A 98 -6.47 -20.88 2.30
N GLN A 99 -5.83 -20.67 3.43
CA GLN A 99 -6.49 -20.41 4.73
C GLN A 99 -6.57 -18.89 5.03
N VAL A 100 -6.12 -18.06 4.10
CA VAL A 100 -6.00 -16.60 4.32
C VAL A 100 -6.84 -15.89 3.27
N VAL A 101 -7.61 -14.91 3.73
CA VAL A 101 -8.30 -13.96 2.87
C VAL A 101 -7.78 -12.56 3.14
N ALA A 102 -7.36 -11.87 2.08
CA ALA A 102 -7.07 -10.45 2.14
C ALA A 102 -8.37 -9.66 2.01
N ILE A 103 -8.53 -8.61 2.81
CA ILE A 103 -9.71 -7.74 2.80
C ILE A 103 -9.25 -6.32 2.51
N GLY A 104 -9.83 -5.67 1.50
CA GLY A 104 -9.46 -4.30 1.17
C GLY A 104 -10.30 -3.70 0.05
N ASP A 105 -10.12 -2.39 -0.16
CA ASP A 105 -10.85 -1.59 -1.13
C ASP A 105 -9.95 -0.98 -2.23
N GLY A 106 -8.64 -0.98 -2.02
CA GLY A 106 -7.68 -0.39 -2.95
C GLY A 106 -7.28 -1.34 -4.07
N ALA A 107 -7.73 -1.10 -5.31
CA ALA A 107 -7.35 -1.92 -6.46
C ALA A 107 -5.83 -1.98 -6.68
N PRO A 108 -5.06 -0.85 -6.67
CA PRO A 108 -3.62 -0.88 -6.92
C PRO A 108 -2.79 -1.40 -5.75
N THR A 109 -3.37 -1.49 -4.57
CA THR A 109 -2.67 -1.85 -3.33
C THR A 109 -3.17 -3.17 -2.76
N ASP A 110 -4.39 -3.20 -2.24
CA ASP A 110 -4.96 -4.37 -1.57
C ASP A 110 -5.17 -5.54 -2.54
N LEU A 111 -5.91 -5.29 -3.63
CA LEU A 111 -6.24 -6.35 -4.58
C LEU A 111 -5.01 -6.79 -5.35
N ARG A 112 -4.23 -5.83 -5.89
CA ARG A 112 -3.01 -6.14 -6.64
C ARG A 112 -2.06 -6.97 -5.80
N GLY A 113 -1.76 -6.52 -4.59
CA GLY A 113 -0.82 -7.21 -3.71
C GLY A 113 -1.31 -8.61 -3.31
N ALA A 114 -2.59 -8.77 -2.98
CA ALA A 114 -3.14 -10.09 -2.66
C ALA A 114 -3.11 -11.04 -3.86
N CYS A 115 -3.47 -10.57 -5.06
CA CYS A 115 -3.38 -11.35 -6.29
C CYS A 115 -1.95 -11.80 -6.58
N GLU A 116 -0.98 -10.89 -6.48
CA GLU A 116 0.45 -11.19 -6.69
C GLU A 116 1.00 -12.18 -5.65
N GLN A 117 0.45 -12.19 -4.44
CA GLN A 117 0.78 -13.16 -3.40
C GLN A 117 -0.04 -14.46 -3.50
N ALA A 118 -0.93 -14.61 -4.48
CA ALA A 118 -1.85 -15.72 -4.63
C ALA A 118 -2.72 -15.96 -3.38
N LEU A 119 -3.24 -14.87 -2.81
CA LEU A 119 -4.22 -14.89 -1.72
C LEU A 119 -5.62 -14.65 -2.26
N ASP A 120 -6.63 -15.29 -1.65
CA ASP A 120 -8.02 -14.94 -1.88
C ASP A 120 -8.32 -13.52 -1.40
N VAL A 121 -9.19 -12.80 -2.13
CA VAL A 121 -9.55 -11.40 -1.83
C VAL A 121 -11.05 -11.28 -1.58
N LEU A 122 -11.40 -10.63 -0.48
CA LEU A 122 -12.72 -10.04 -0.26
C LEU A 122 -12.63 -8.55 -0.58
N PHE A 123 -13.23 -8.15 -1.72
CA PHE A 123 -13.20 -6.77 -2.18
C PHE A 123 -14.29 -5.93 -1.51
N VAL A 124 -13.90 -4.84 -0.84
CA VAL A 124 -14.82 -3.88 -0.22
C VAL A 124 -15.14 -2.78 -1.24
N THR A 125 -16.31 -2.87 -1.87
CA THR A 125 -16.71 -1.99 -2.97
C THR A 125 -17.17 -0.61 -2.52
N GLY A 126 -17.55 -0.42 -1.26
CA GLY A 126 -17.95 0.86 -0.68
C GLY A 126 -16.79 1.77 -0.28
N GLY A 127 -15.53 1.41 -0.60
CA GLY A 127 -14.34 2.20 -0.36
C GLY A 127 -14.01 3.18 -1.50
N ILE A 128 -12.70 3.36 -1.77
CA ILE A 128 -12.17 4.41 -2.68
C ILE A 128 -12.65 4.31 -4.14
N HIS A 129 -13.19 3.17 -4.55
CA HIS A 129 -13.73 2.96 -5.91
C HIS A 129 -15.26 2.93 -5.98
N SER A 130 -15.96 3.28 -4.90
CA SER A 130 -17.43 3.14 -4.78
C SER A 130 -18.21 3.78 -5.94
N ALA A 131 -17.77 4.93 -6.43
CA ALA A 131 -18.41 5.62 -7.55
C ALA A 131 -18.45 4.82 -8.87
N SER A 132 -17.62 3.77 -8.98
CA SER A 132 -17.53 2.91 -10.18
C SER A 132 -18.60 1.82 -10.23
N PHE A 133 -19.36 1.57 -9.15
CA PHE A 133 -20.16 0.36 -8.98
C PHE A 133 -21.67 0.64 -8.83
N GLY A 134 -22.13 1.88 -9.07
CA GLY A 134 -23.53 2.26 -8.84
C GLY A 134 -23.81 2.58 -7.38
N PRO A 135 -25.01 2.25 -6.85
CA PRO A 135 -25.35 2.56 -5.46
C PRO A 135 -24.40 1.84 -4.49
N THR A 136 -23.83 2.59 -3.54
CA THR A 136 -22.80 2.07 -2.63
C THR A 136 -23.27 0.84 -1.83
N GLU A 137 -24.53 0.88 -1.35
CA GLU A 137 -25.10 -0.22 -0.55
C GLU A 137 -25.51 -1.46 -1.39
N ALA A 138 -25.65 -1.28 -2.71
CA ALA A 138 -26.05 -2.34 -3.63
C ALA A 138 -25.24 -2.23 -4.93
N PRO A 139 -23.92 -2.54 -4.88
CA PRO A 139 -23.04 -2.43 -6.03
C PRO A 139 -23.48 -3.35 -7.16
N GLU A 140 -23.45 -2.85 -8.39
CA GLU A 140 -23.80 -3.61 -9.58
C GLU A 140 -22.70 -4.66 -9.88
N ALA A 141 -23.03 -5.95 -9.74
CA ALA A 141 -22.09 -7.04 -9.95
C ALA A 141 -21.40 -6.97 -11.32
N ALA A 142 -22.13 -6.60 -12.38
CA ALA A 142 -21.55 -6.45 -13.72
C ALA A 142 -20.50 -5.33 -13.80
N ALA A 143 -20.72 -4.23 -13.06
CA ALA A 143 -19.76 -3.12 -12.97
C ALA A 143 -18.50 -3.54 -12.20
N VAL A 144 -18.67 -4.25 -11.08
CA VAL A 144 -17.54 -4.80 -10.29
C VAL A 144 -16.70 -5.76 -11.12
N HIS A 145 -17.33 -6.72 -11.82
CA HIS A 145 -16.61 -7.68 -12.65
C HIS A 145 -15.86 -7.00 -13.80
N ARG A 146 -16.47 -6.01 -14.46
CA ARG A 146 -15.81 -5.25 -15.53
C ARG A 146 -14.61 -4.48 -15.00
N PHE A 147 -14.74 -3.80 -13.86
CA PHE A 147 -13.66 -3.08 -13.20
C PHE A 147 -12.47 -4.00 -12.87
N LEU A 148 -12.74 -5.17 -12.31
CA LEU A 148 -11.71 -6.17 -11.99
C LEU A 148 -11.01 -6.67 -13.27
N ALA A 149 -11.79 -6.98 -14.32
CA ALA A 149 -11.25 -7.45 -15.60
C ALA A 149 -10.37 -6.40 -16.29
N GLU A 150 -10.80 -5.13 -16.33
CA GLU A 150 -10.03 -4.02 -16.90
C GLU A 150 -8.69 -3.79 -16.19
N LYS A 151 -8.59 -4.15 -14.93
CA LYS A 151 -7.37 -4.01 -14.11
C LYS A 151 -6.55 -5.29 -14.01
N GLU A 152 -7.03 -6.37 -14.66
CA GLU A 152 -6.43 -7.72 -14.54
C GLU A 152 -6.30 -8.19 -13.08
N LEU A 153 -7.35 -7.95 -12.30
CA LEU A 153 -7.44 -8.31 -10.88
C LEU A 153 -8.53 -9.36 -10.64
N GLY A 154 -8.38 -10.13 -9.57
CA GLY A 154 -9.37 -11.10 -9.10
C GLY A 154 -9.85 -10.77 -7.69
N ALA A 155 -11.09 -11.17 -7.41
CA ALA A 155 -11.63 -11.24 -6.05
C ALA A 155 -12.47 -12.50 -5.90
N ARG A 156 -12.39 -13.16 -4.75
CA ARG A 156 -13.20 -14.33 -4.41
C ARG A 156 -14.65 -13.96 -4.21
N ALA A 157 -14.86 -12.79 -3.60
CA ALA A 157 -16.16 -12.20 -3.35
C ALA A 157 -16.01 -10.68 -3.20
N PHE A 158 -17.12 -9.97 -3.22
CA PHE A 158 -17.18 -8.56 -2.88
C PHE A 158 -18.36 -8.25 -1.97
N ILE A 159 -18.23 -7.20 -1.17
CA ILE A 159 -19.26 -6.69 -0.26
C ILE A 159 -19.21 -5.16 -0.25
N PRO A 160 -20.34 -4.48 -0.02
CA PRO A 160 -20.33 -3.01 0.08
C PRO A 160 -19.54 -2.53 1.30
N HIS A 161 -19.78 -3.10 2.46
CA HIS A 161 -19.14 -2.71 3.73
C HIS A 161 -18.84 -3.93 4.58
N LEU A 162 -17.82 -3.79 5.46
CA LEU A 162 -17.58 -4.75 6.54
C LEU A 162 -18.61 -4.48 7.66
N ALA A 163 -19.22 -5.53 8.16
CA ALA A 163 -20.09 -5.50 9.34
C ALA A 163 -19.58 -6.54 10.36
N TRP A 164 -19.55 -6.14 11.62
CA TRP A 164 -19.07 -6.96 12.76
C TRP A 164 -20.21 -7.22 13.73
#